data_7715459680ffced25700281b33fe824e
#
_entry.id   7715459680ffced25700281b33fe824e
#
_cell.length_a   1.000
_cell.length_b   1.000
_cell.length_c   1.000
_cell.angle_alpha   90.00
_cell.angle_beta   90.00
_cell.angle_gamma   90.00
#
_symmetry.space_group_name_H-M   'P 1'
#
loop_
_entity.id
_entity.type
_entity.pdbx_description
1 polymer ?
#
loop_
_entity_poly.entity_id
_entity_poly.type
_entity_poly.pdbx_seq_one_letter_code
_entity_poly.pdbx_strand_id
1 'polypeptide(L)'
;MPHATYKETFTLLKEIYESIVRQVEDPHQIIVMGDSAGEQIALSFAQYIKMQSLPQPSNIIMISPVLDATLSNPEAVVYEEIDPMLAREGSKFFLELWSGDLPLTDWRISPMFGDLEGLGHITLIIGTKETLYPDALKLSNMLNKQNISHDFLPGYNLFHIYPIFPIPERAQVITKLKQIIKKY
;
A
#
# COMPACT_ATOMS: atom_id res chain seq x y z
N MET A 1 -6.08 7.68 -21.37
CA MET A 1 -5.66 9.00 -20.89
C MET A 1 -6.06 9.17 -19.43
N PRO A 2 -5.16 9.28 -18.48
CA PRO A 2 -5.57 9.56 -17.11
C PRO A 2 -6.10 10.99 -17.03
N HIS A 3 -7.25 11.16 -16.36
CA HIS A 3 -7.78 12.47 -16.03
C HIS A 3 -7.05 13.13 -14.84
N ALA A 4 -6.30 12.31 -14.08
CA ALA A 4 -5.50 12.73 -12.94
C ALA A 4 -4.22 11.89 -12.86
N THR A 5 -3.16 12.52 -12.41
CA THR A 5 -1.87 11.89 -12.09
C THR A 5 -1.64 11.90 -10.57
N TYR A 6 -0.46 11.53 -10.12
CA TYR A 6 -0.10 11.63 -8.70
C TYR A 6 -0.29 13.06 -8.13
N LYS A 7 -0.08 14.10 -8.96
CA LYS A 7 -0.16 15.51 -8.51
C LYS A 7 -1.56 15.87 -8.03
N GLU A 8 -2.55 15.64 -8.88
CA GLU A 8 -3.96 15.93 -8.57
C GLU A 8 -4.43 15.03 -7.42
N THR A 9 -4.01 13.76 -7.42
CA THR A 9 -4.33 12.78 -6.38
C THR A 9 -3.82 13.25 -5.01
N PHE A 10 -2.54 13.63 -4.89
CA PHE A 10 -1.97 14.05 -3.62
C PHE A 10 -2.52 15.39 -3.14
N THR A 11 -2.81 16.31 -4.05
CA THR A 11 -3.46 17.59 -3.72
C THR A 11 -4.83 17.35 -3.10
N LEU A 12 -5.66 16.55 -3.75
CA LEU A 12 -7.00 16.22 -3.26
C LEU A 12 -6.95 15.46 -1.93
N LEU A 13 -6.10 14.45 -1.82
CA LEU A 13 -5.97 13.66 -0.60
C LEU A 13 -5.48 14.52 0.58
N LYS A 14 -4.57 15.48 0.33
CA LYS A 14 -4.10 16.40 1.37
C LYS A 14 -5.26 17.26 1.90
N GLU A 15 -6.06 17.84 1.03
CA GLU A 15 -7.21 18.67 1.41
C GLU A 15 -8.23 17.85 2.23
N ILE A 16 -8.53 16.62 1.79
CA ILE A 16 -9.41 15.70 2.50
C ILE A 16 -8.82 15.35 3.88
N TYR A 17 -7.55 14.97 3.91
CA TYR A 17 -6.88 14.57 5.16
C TYR A 17 -6.83 15.71 6.18
N GLU A 18 -6.48 16.92 5.76
CA GLU A 18 -6.50 18.11 6.62
C GLU A 18 -7.92 18.41 7.14
N SER A 19 -8.95 18.17 6.32
CA SER A 19 -10.35 18.32 6.75
C SER A 19 -10.71 17.30 7.83
N ILE A 20 -10.27 16.03 7.66
CA ILE A 20 -10.51 14.96 8.65
C ILE A 20 -9.77 15.28 9.95
N VAL A 21 -8.49 15.66 9.89
CA VAL A 21 -7.68 16.01 11.07
C VAL A 21 -8.34 17.12 11.90
N ARG A 22 -9.00 18.08 11.26
CA ARG A 22 -9.74 19.15 11.96
C ARG A 22 -11.03 18.67 12.64
N GLN A 23 -11.55 17.51 12.27
CA GLN A 23 -12.84 16.98 12.75
C GLN A 23 -12.68 15.91 13.83
N VAL A 24 -11.53 15.25 13.91
CA VAL A 24 -11.26 14.24 14.93
C VAL A 24 -10.63 14.89 16.16
N GLU A 25 -10.93 14.36 17.34
CA GLU A 25 -10.31 14.82 18.59
C GLU A 25 -8.85 14.40 18.69
N ASP A 26 -8.52 13.20 18.17
CA ASP A 26 -7.18 12.64 18.15
C ASP A 26 -6.85 12.12 16.75
N PRO A 27 -5.80 12.63 16.10
CA PRO A 27 -5.33 12.09 14.81
C PRO A 27 -5.01 10.59 14.82
N HIS A 28 -4.70 10.01 15.99
CA HIS A 28 -4.53 8.56 16.12
C HIS A 28 -5.82 7.74 15.88
N GLN A 29 -6.97 8.38 15.75
CA GLN A 29 -8.20 7.73 15.31
C GLN A 29 -8.28 7.57 13.77
N ILE A 30 -7.36 8.18 13.04
CA ILE A 30 -7.34 8.09 11.57
C ILE A 30 -6.60 6.83 11.16
N ILE A 31 -7.22 6.04 10.29
CA ILE A 31 -6.60 4.90 9.60
C ILE A 31 -6.66 5.19 8.10
N VAL A 32 -5.54 5.04 7.41
CA VAL A 32 -5.48 5.09 5.95
C VAL A 32 -5.42 3.66 5.44
N MET A 33 -6.30 3.34 4.50
CA MET A 33 -6.38 1.98 3.96
C MET A 33 -6.63 2.02 2.46
N GLY A 34 -6.03 1.06 1.76
CA GLY A 34 -6.23 0.88 0.34
C GLY A 34 -6.06 -0.56 -0.13
N ASP A 35 -6.35 -0.83 -1.38
CA ASP A 35 -6.13 -2.10 -2.06
C ASP A 35 -5.45 -1.87 -3.41
N SER A 36 -4.53 -2.76 -3.81
CA SER A 36 -3.82 -2.72 -5.10
C SER A 36 -3.11 -1.37 -5.35
N ALA A 37 -3.46 -0.61 -6.38
CA ALA A 37 -2.94 0.73 -6.65
C ALA A 37 -3.33 1.75 -5.56
N GLY A 38 -4.47 1.57 -4.88
CA GLY A 38 -4.88 2.43 -3.76
C GLY A 38 -3.92 2.40 -2.58
N GLU A 39 -3.17 1.33 -2.42
CA GLU A 39 -2.19 1.20 -1.34
C GLU A 39 -0.83 1.77 -1.66
N GLN A 40 -0.43 1.71 -2.92
CA GLN A 40 0.69 2.49 -3.42
C GLN A 40 0.47 3.96 -3.02
N ILE A 41 -0.75 4.46 -3.26
CA ILE A 41 -1.15 5.81 -2.88
C ILE A 41 -1.15 5.98 -1.35
N ALA A 42 -1.69 5.03 -0.59
CA ALA A 42 -1.78 5.12 0.87
C ALA A 42 -0.41 5.24 1.54
N LEU A 43 0.57 4.40 1.16
CA LEU A 43 1.90 4.44 1.74
C LEU A 43 2.69 5.67 1.30
N SER A 44 2.67 6.01 -0.01
CA SER A 44 3.33 7.24 -0.48
C SER A 44 2.65 8.50 0.05
N PHE A 45 1.34 8.48 0.26
CA PHE A 45 0.64 9.60 0.90
C PHE A 45 1.03 9.76 2.37
N ALA A 46 1.20 8.68 3.14
CA ALA A 46 1.70 8.76 4.51
C ALA A 46 3.10 9.39 4.58
N GLN A 47 3.99 9.07 3.64
CA GLN A 47 5.30 9.74 3.50
C GLN A 47 5.14 11.22 3.13
N TYR A 48 4.22 11.53 2.22
CA TYR A 48 3.95 12.91 1.79
C TYR A 48 3.44 13.78 2.95
N ILE A 49 2.47 13.33 3.73
CA ILE A 49 1.94 14.10 4.86
C ILE A 49 2.99 14.26 5.98
N LYS A 50 3.90 13.28 6.17
CA LYS A 50 5.06 13.42 7.04
C LYS A 50 5.94 14.62 6.61
N MET A 51 6.26 14.74 5.32
CA MET A 51 7.02 15.87 4.79
C MET A 51 6.28 17.21 4.94
N GLN A 52 4.96 17.19 4.98
CA GLN A 52 4.13 18.37 5.22
C GLN A 52 3.95 18.69 6.72
N SER A 53 4.61 17.94 7.61
CA SER A 53 4.45 18.05 9.06
C SER A 53 3.01 17.90 9.55
N LEU A 54 2.21 17.15 8.82
CA LEU A 54 0.85 16.77 9.22
C LEU A 54 0.91 15.55 10.16
N PRO A 55 -0.05 15.41 11.08
CA PRO A 55 -0.14 14.22 11.94
C PRO A 55 -0.20 12.95 11.10
N GLN A 56 0.45 11.87 11.57
CA GLN A 56 0.36 10.56 10.93
C GLN A 56 -0.93 9.83 11.31
N PRO A 57 -1.50 9.02 10.42
CA PRO A 57 -2.56 8.08 10.79
C PRO A 57 -2.00 7.06 11.80
N SER A 58 -2.86 6.48 12.63
CA SER A 58 -2.44 5.41 13.54
C SER A 58 -1.99 4.15 12.81
N ASN A 59 -2.64 3.85 11.69
CA ASN A 59 -2.31 2.66 10.89
C ASN A 59 -2.46 2.93 9.39
N ILE A 60 -1.56 2.30 8.61
CA ILE A 60 -1.58 2.25 7.16
C ILE A 60 -1.83 0.79 6.79
N ILE A 61 -3.06 0.47 6.37
CA ILE A 61 -3.47 -0.89 6.05
C ILE A 61 -3.41 -1.09 4.54
N MET A 62 -2.59 -2.02 4.11
CA MET A 62 -2.30 -2.29 2.69
C MET A 62 -2.73 -3.71 2.31
N ILE A 63 -3.64 -3.85 1.33
CA ILE A 63 -4.09 -5.13 0.79
C ILE A 63 -3.56 -5.32 -0.63
N SER A 64 -2.57 -6.18 -0.82
CA SER A 64 -1.92 -6.48 -2.11
C SER A 64 -1.24 -5.27 -2.78
N PRO A 65 -0.29 -4.61 -2.07
CA PRO A 65 0.29 -3.34 -2.50
C PRO A 65 1.19 -3.40 -3.73
N VAL A 66 1.09 -2.37 -4.58
CA VAL A 66 2.14 -2.03 -5.55
C VAL A 66 3.20 -1.20 -4.84
N LEU A 67 4.35 -1.77 -4.55
CA LEU A 67 5.41 -1.14 -3.76
C LEU A 67 6.56 -0.61 -4.61
N ASP A 68 6.82 -1.26 -5.74
CA ASP A 68 7.76 -0.88 -6.78
C ASP A 68 7.04 -0.85 -8.13
N ALA A 69 6.74 0.33 -8.63
CA ALA A 69 6.03 0.54 -9.89
C ALA A 69 6.86 0.16 -11.13
N THR A 70 8.17 -0.05 -10.98
CA THR A 70 8.99 -0.57 -12.08
C THR A 70 8.67 -2.02 -12.39
N LEU A 71 8.09 -2.77 -11.42
CA LEU A 71 7.81 -4.20 -11.49
C LEU A 71 9.03 -5.01 -11.95
N SER A 72 10.23 -4.55 -11.57
CA SER A 72 11.51 -5.08 -12.04
C SER A 72 12.07 -6.21 -11.16
N ASN A 73 11.38 -6.57 -10.09
CA ASN A 73 11.82 -7.68 -9.23
C ASN A 73 11.89 -8.98 -10.03
N PRO A 74 13.07 -9.61 -10.14
CA PRO A 74 13.21 -10.82 -10.94
C PRO A 74 12.37 -12.01 -10.43
N GLU A 75 12.09 -12.06 -9.12
CA GLU A 75 11.24 -13.11 -8.56
C GLU A 75 9.78 -12.97 -9.02
N ALA A 76 9.32 -11.75 -9.32
CA ALA A 76 7.95 -11.50 -9.79
C ALA A 76 7.63 -12.25 -11.11
N VAL A 77 8.62 -12.60 -11.92
CA VAL A 77 8.44 -13.40 -13.15
C VAL A 77 7.81 -14.76 -12.84
N VAL A 78 8.33 -15.45 -11.81
CA VAL A 78 7.83 -16.76 -11.39
C VAL A 78 6.40 -16.65 -10.83
N TYR A 79 6.13 -15.58 -10.10
CA TYR A 79 4.80 -15.34 -9.53
C TYR A 79 3.77 -14.94 -10.59
N GLU A 80 4.17 -14.24 -11.66
CA GLU A 80 3.28 -13.91 -12.80
C GLU A 80 2.72 -15.17 -13.47
N GLU A 81 3.49 -16.26 -13.53
CA GLU A 81 3.04 -17.54 -14.12
C GLU A 81 1.90 -18.20 -13.31
N ILE A 82 1.79 -17.89 -12.03
CA ILE A 82 0.80 -18.49 -11.13
C ILE A 82 -0.25 -17.48 -10.63
N ASP A 83 -0.09 -16.21 -10.97
CA ASP A 83 -1.05 -15.15 -10.62
C ASP A 83 -2.26 -15.20 -11.55
N PRO A 84 -3.47 -15.45 -11.05
CA PRO A 84 -4.65 -15.54 -11.91
C PRO A 84 -5.20 -14.18 -12.36
N MET A 85 -4.65 -13.05 -11.87
CA MET A 85 -5.26 -11.73 -12.04
C MET A 85 -4.35 -10.68 -12.63
N LEU A 86 -3.05 -10.68 -12.27
CA LEU A 86 -2.13 -9.61 -12.65
C LEU A 86 -1.16 -10.03 -13.74
N ALA A 87 -0.93 -9.11 -14.69
CA ALA A 87 0.17 -9.17 -15.65
C ALA A 87 1.02 -7.90 -15.48
N ARG A 88 2.34 -8.08 -15.38
CA ARG A 88 3.28 -6.98 -15.13
C ARG A 88 3.24 -5.90 -16.20
N GLU A 89 3.19 -6.32 -17.48
CA GLU A 89 3.20 -5.38 -18.60
C GLU A 89 1.98 -4.46 -18.61
N GLY A 90 0.78 -5.03 -18.41
CA GLY A 90 -0.45 -4.24 -18.31
C GLY A 90 -0.47 -3.32 -17.08
N SER A 91 -0.01 -3.83 -15.93
CA SER A 91 0.08 -3.04 -14.70
C SER A 91 1.05 -1.86 -14.88
N LYS A 92 2.22 -2.10 -15.46
CA LYS A 92 3.24 -1.08 -15.71
C LYS A 92 2.71 0.06 -16.58
N PHE A 93 1.96 -0.27 -17.63
CA PHE A 93 1.35 0.75 -18.50
C PHE A 93 0.47 1.74 -17.72
N PHE A 94 -0.38 1.27 -16.80
CA PHE A 94 -1.20 2.16 -15.98
C PHE A 94 -0.38 2.96 -14.98
N LEU A 95 0.67 2.38 -14.40
CA LEU A 95 1.58 3.06 -13.49
C LEU A 95 2.35 4.19 -14.19
N GLU A 96 2.82 3.96 -15.42
CA GLU A 96 3.45 4.99 -16.27
C GLU A 96 2.49 6.14 -16.58
N LEU A 97 1.23 5.85 -16.87
CA LEU A 97 0.22 6.89 -17.10
C LEU A 97 -0.04 7.73 -15.84
N TRP A 98 -0.12 7.07 -14.67
CA TRP A 98 -0.41 7.75 -13.41
C TRP A 98 0.80 8.53 -12.87
N SER A 99 2.03 8.07 -13.14
CA SER A 99 3.26 8.73 -12.70
C SER A 99 3.46 10.12 -13.32
N GLY A 100 2.80 10.40 -14.45
CA GLY A 100 2.93 11.70 -15.13
C GLY A 100 4.35 11.99 -15.56
N ASP A 101 4.98 13.00 -14.95
CA ASP A 101 6.34 13.43 -15.24
C ASP A 101 7.43 12.80 -14.34
N LEU A 102 7.03 11.95 -13.38
CA LEU A 102 7.97 11.29 -12.47
C LEU A 102 8.48 9.96 -13.05
N PRO A 103 9.75 9.62 -12.77
CA PRO A 103 10.22 8.27 -13.03
C PRO A 103 9.51 7.27 -12.11
N LEU A 104 9.30 6.05 -12.58
CA LEU A 104 8.67 5.00 -11.77
C LEU A 104 9.44 4.68 -10.47
N THR A 105 10.72 5.02 -10.39
CA THR A 105 11.54 4.86 -9.18
C THR A 105 11.36 5.96 -8.14
N ASP A 106 10.61 7.02 -8.45
CA ASP A 106 10.32 8.07 -7.46
C ASP A 106 9.45 7.50 -6.33
N TRP A 107 9.74 7.86 -5.09
CA TRP A 107 9.03 7.32 -3.91
C TRP A 107 7.53 7.60 -3.91
N ARG A 108 7.08 8.66 -4.58
CA ARG A 108 5.65 8.98 -4.73
C ARG A 108 4.92 7.96 -5.59
N ILE A 109 5.68 7.27 -6.46
CA ILE A 109 5.20 6.25 -7.38
C ILE A 109 5.58 4.84 -6.89
N SER A 110 6.74 4.68 -6.27
CA SER A 110 7.27 3.44 -5.70
C SER A 110 7.57 3.63 -4.21
N PRO A 111 6.55 3.54 -3.34
CA PRO A 111 6.68 3.94 -1.95
C PRO A 111 7.71 3.15 -1.14
N MET A 112 8.12 1.96 -1.58
CA MET A 112 9.19 1.22 -0.89
C MET A 112 10.56 1.90 -0.95
N PHE A 113 10.76 2.88 -1.84
CA PHE A 113 12.01 3.65 -1.96
C PHE A 113 12.02 4.94 -1.15
N GLY A 114 10.90 5.26 -0.48
CA GLY A 114 10.80 6.43 0.37
C GLY A 114 11.21 6.18 1.82
N ASP A 115 11.06 7.21 2.63
CA ASP A 115 11.35 7.16 4.06
C ASP A 115 10.18 6.53 4.84
N LEU A 116 10.43 5.39 5.45
CA LEU A 116 9.43 4.59 6.18
C LEU A 116 9.45 4.85 7.69
N GLU A 117 10.47 5.58 8.20
CA GLU A 117 10.59 5.87 9.63
C GLU A 117 9.53 6.88 10.08
N GLY A 118 8.97 6.68 11.27
CA GLY A 118 8.02 7.61 11.89
C GLY A 118 6.67 7.72 11.19
N LEU A 119 6.34 6.78 10.31
CA LEU A 119 4.99 6.62 9.77
C LEU A 119 4.06 5.96 10.79
N GLY A 120 2.75 5.99 10.54
CA GLY A 120 1.79 5.15 11.26
C GLY A 120 2.13 3.66 11.18
N HIS A 121 1.55 2.84 12.05
CA HIS A 121 1.80 1.40 12.02
C HIS A 121 1.43 0.79 10.68
N ILE A 122 2.33 0.01 10.08
CA ILE A 122 2.13 -0.59 8.77
C ILE A 122 1.54 -1.99 8.92
N THR A 123 0.42 -2.24 8.26
CA THR A 123 -0.18 -3.57 8.15
C THR A 123 -0.20 -4.02 6.68
N LEU A 124 0.56 -5.06 6.36
CA LEU A 124 0.69 -5.65 5.03
C LEU A 124 -0.14 -6.94 4.93
N ILE A 125 -1.09 -6.97 4.01
CA ILE A 125 -1.90 -8.15 3.67
C ILE A 125 -1.63 -8.50 2.21
N ILE A 126 -1.27 -9.75 1.91
CA ILE A 126 -0.85 -10.16 0.56
C ILE A 126 -1.15 -11.63 0.31
N GLY A 127 -1.65 -11.99 -0.85
CA GLY A 127 -1.75 -13.39 -1.27
C GLY A 127 -0.39 -13.94 -1.72
N THR A 128 -0.07 -15.19 -1.39
CA THR A 128 1.23 -15.76 -1.79
C THR A 128 1.28 -16.27 -3.23
N LYS A 129 0.21 -16.09 -4.01
CA LYS A 129 0.17 -16.36 -5.46
C LYS A 129 0.06 -15.08 -6.29
N GLU A 130 0.51 -13.95 -5.74
CA GLU A 130 0.48 -12.68 -6.43
C GLU A 130 1.85 -12.30 -7.01
N THR A 131 1.85 -11.70 -8.18
CA THR A 131 3.03 -11.06 -8.79
C THR A 131 3.69 -10.02 -7.86
N LEU A 132 2.90 -9.42 -6.96
CA LEU A 132 3.37 -8.39 -6.00
C LEU A 132 3.93 -8.98 -4.69
N TYR A 133 3.80 -10.29 -4.46
CA TYR A 133 4.24 -10.93 -3.21
C TYR A 133 5.74 -10.76 -2.90
N PRO A 134 6.67 -10.91 -3.87
CA PRO A 134 8.09 -10.73 -3.60
C PRO A 134 8.45 -9.33 -3.08
N ASP A 135 7.79 -8.28 -3.60
CA ASP A 135 8.04 -6.92 -3.15
C ASP A 135 7.43 -6.66 -1.77
N ALA A 136 6.27 -7.24 -1.46
CA ALA A 136 5.68 -7.18 -0.13
C ALA A 136 6.57 -7.86 0.92
N LEU A 137 7.14 -9.03 0.60
CA LEU A 137 8.10 -9.71 1.44
C LEU A 137 9.39 -8.89 1.62
N LYS A 138 9.88 -8.29 0.54
CA LYS A 138 11.05 -7.39 0.57
C LYS A 138 10.80 -6.19 1.48
N LEU A 139 9.66 -5.53 1.37
CA LEU A 139 9.30 -4.41 2.25
C LEU A 139 9.24 -4.86 3.72
N SER A 140 8.58 -5.97 4.03
CA SER A 140 8.54 -6.52 5.40
C SER A 140 9.96 -6.77 5.96
N ASN A 141 10.85 -7.34 5.14
CA ASN A 141 12.24 -7.54 5.53
C ASN A 141 13.01 -6.22 5.74
N MET A 142 12.72 -5.19 4.94
CA MET A 142 13.31 -3.85 5.11
C MET A 142 12.86 -3.22 6.42
N LEU A 143 11.57 -3.28 6.73
CA LEU A 143 10.99 -2.77 7.98
C LEU A 143 11.62 -3.47 9.20
N ASN A 144 11.76 -4.81 9.15
CA ASN A 144 12.45 -5.57 10.20
C ASN A 144 13.90 -5.12 10.41
N LYS A 145 14.66 -4.92 9.32
CA LYS A 145 16.06 -4.45 9.39
C LYS A 145 16.19 -3.05 9.98
N GLN A 146 15.18 -2.21 9.78
CA GLN A 146 15.12 -0.84 10.32
C GLN A 146 14.49 -0.80 11.73
N ASN A 147 14.12 -1.95 12.31
CA ASN A 147 13.41 -2.06 13.59
C ASN A 147 12.05 -1.31 13.59
N ILE A 148 11.40 -1.20 12.43
CA ILE A 148 10.07 -0.61 12.31
C ILE A 148 9.03 -1.72 12.54
N SER A 149 8.23 -1.56 13.60
CA SER A 149 7.16 -2.51 13.95
C SER A 149 6.07 -2.48 12.88
N HIS A 150 5.67 -3.66 12.40
CA HIS A 150 4.62 -3.81 11.40
C HIS A 150 3.93 -5.18 11.53
N ASP A 151 2.75 -5.32 10.95
CA ASP A 151 2.08 -6.61 10.76
C ASP A 151 2.28 -7.08 9.31
N PHE A 152 2.72 -8.34 9.12
CA PHE A 152 2.78 -8.99 7.81
C PHE A 152 1.87 -10.21 7.81
N LEU A 153 0.80 -10.18 7.00
CA LEU A 153 -0.30 -11.13 6.99
C LEU A 153 -0.42 -11.82 5.61
N PRO A 154 0.42 -12.83 5.32
CA PRO A 154 0.35 -13.54 4.05
C PRO A 154 -0.85 -14.49 4.02
N GLY A 155 -1.64 -14.42 2.95
CA GLY A 155 -2.68 -15.38 2.62
C GLY A 155 -2.11 -16.52 1.78
N TYR A 156 -1.84 -17.68 2.40
CA TYR A 156 -1.21 -18.82 1.71
C TYR A 156 -2.08 -19.39 0.60
N ASN A 157 -1.49 -19.54 -0.60
CA ASN A 157 -2.15 -19.97 -1.83
C ASN A 157 -3.30 -19.07 -2.30
N LEU A 158 -3.39 -17.84 -1.80
CA LEU A 158 -4.41 -16.88 -2.19
C LEU A 158 -3.87 -15.89 -3.22
N PHE A 159 -4.80 -15.27 -3.93
CA PHE A 159 -4.60 -14.40 -5.08
C PHE A 159 -4.76 -12.92 -4.70
N HIS A 160 -4.54 -12.05 -5.68
CA HIS A 160 -4.59 -10.60 -5.53
C HIS A 160 -5.88 -10.10 -4.89
N ILE A 161 -5.75 -9.21 -3.89
CA ILE A 161 -6.84 -8.60 -3.12
C ILE A 161 -7.87 -9.62 -2.57
N TYR A 162 -7.44 -10.86 -2.26
CA TYR A 162 -8.33 -11.92 -1.80
C TYR A 162 -9.30 -11.53 -0.65
N PRO A 163 -8.98 -10.59 0.26
CA PRO A 163 -9.89 -10.25 1.35
C PRO A 163 -11.22 -9.64 0.90
N ILE A 164 -11.28 -9.04 -0.29
CA ILE A 164 -12.52 -8.45 -0.81
C ILE A 164 -13.46 -9.48 -1.46
N PHE A 165 -12.95 -10.67 -1.78
CA PHE A 165 -13.74 -11.73 -2.40
C PHE A 165 -14.50 -12.57 -1.35
N PRO A 166 -15.70 -13.10 -1.69
CA PRO A 166 -16.51 -13.89 -0.77
C PRO A 166 -16.00 -15.34 -0.64
N ILE A 167 -14.75 -15.50 -0.22
CA ILE A 167 -14.09 -16.80 0.02
C ILE A 167 -13.93 -17.06 1.53
N PRO A 168 -13.91 -18.34 1.98
CA PRO A 168 -13.80 -18.68 3.41
C PRO A 168 -12.56 -18.08 4.08
N GLU A 169 -11.43 -18.08 3.39
CA GLU A 169 -10.11 -17.65 3.89
C GLU A 169 -10.09 -16.18 4.31
N ARG A 170 -10.94 -15.34 3.71
CA ARG A 170 -11.06 -13.93 4.09
C ARG A 170 -11.45 -13.73 5.56
N ALA A 171 -12.15 -14.68 6.17
CA ALA A 171 -12.69 -14.53 7.52
C ALA A 171 -11.62 -14.25 8.57
N GLN A 172 -10.44 -14.87 8.42
CA GLN A 172 -9.32 -14.67 9.34
C GLN A 172 -8.77 -13.25 9.25
N VAL A 173 -8.50 -12.76 8.03
CA VAL A 173 -7.94 -11.42 7.84
C VAL A 173 -8.97 -10.35 8.20
N ILE A 174 -10.24 -10.53 7.89
CA ILE A 174 -11.32 -9.60 8.31
C ILE A 174 -11.41 -9.52 9.83
N THR A 175 -11.26 -10.66 10.53
CA THR A 175 -11.23 -10.67 12.00
C THR A 175 -10.04 -9.90 12.54
N LYS A 176 -8.86 -10.06 11.95
CA LYS A 176 -7.65 -9.32 12.30
C LYS A 176 -7.81 -7.82 12.03
N LEU A 177 -8.34 -7.44 10.86
CA LEU A 177 -8.63 -6.04 10.51
C LEU A 177 -9.59 -5.39 11.51
N LYS A 178 -10.66 -6.10 11.91
CA LYS A 178 -11.58 -5.60 12.94
C LYS A 178 -10.89 -5.38 14.29
N GLN A 179 -9.92 -6.22 14.66
CA GLN A 179 -9.14 -6.04 15.89
C GLN A 179 -8.23 -4.81 15.80
N ILE A 180 -7.57 -4.62 14.64
CA ILE A 180 -6.72 -3.46 14.39
C ILE A 180 -7.54 -2.17 14.46
N ILE A 181 -8.66 -2.09 13.71
CA ILE A 181 -9.51 -0.90 13.65
C ILE A 181 -10.12 -0.55 15.04
N LYS A 182 -10.46 -1.56 15.85
CA LYS A 182 -11.03 -1.33 17.19
C LYS A 182 -10.03 -0.89 18.24
N LYS A 183 -8.73 -1.00 17.95
CA LYS A 183 -7.66 -0.62 18.86
C LYS A 183 -7.47 0.91 18.92
N TYR A 184 -7.93 1.56 17.89
CA TYR A 184 -7.85 3.02 17.71
C TYR A 184 -9.25 3.64 17.65
#